data_493f8bc83decd895699b32fe1fbd9f5f
#
_entry.id   493f8bc83decd895699b32fe1fbd9f5f
#
_cell.length_a   1.000
_cell.length_b   1.000
_cell.length_c   1.000
_cell.angle_alpha   90.00
_cell.angle_beta   90.00
_cell.angle_gamma   90.00
#
_symmetry.space_group_name_H-M   'P 1'
#
loop_
_entity.id
_entity.type
_entity.pdbx_description
1 polymer ?
#
loop_
_entity_poly.entity_id
_entity_poly.type
_entity_poly.pdbx_seq_one_letter_code
_entity_poly.pdbx_strand_id
1 'polypeptide(L)'
;MKENREEYQHEKEKREKRLLAYVDMIQSAVQQDSSEVIRQLVEERKRQKLTQQELSDITGVRTSNIARFEGGTRIPTLLMLGKYANALGKHIEVRMCDKE
;
A
#
# COMPACT_ATOMS: atom_id res chain seq x y z
N MET A 1 -18.61 16.59 39.82
CA MET A 1 -18.50 15.33 39.08
C MET A 1 -19.14 15.38 37.71
N LYS A 2 -20.28 16.08 37.56
CA LYS A 2 -20.90 16.19 36.23
C LYS A 2 -20.08 17.05 35.26
N GLU A 3 -19.44 18.11 35.77
CA GLU A 3 -18.55 18.93 34.95
C GLU A 3 -17.37 18.18 34.39
N ASN A 4 -16.87 17.18 35.13
CA ASN A 4 -15.76 16.34 34.70
C ASN A 4 -16.15 15.43 33.53
N ARG A 5 -17.41 15.04 33.43
CA ARG A 5 -17.92 14.22 32.35
C ARG A 5 -17.90 14.97 31.01
N GLU A 6 -18.32 16.24 31.02
CA GLU A 6 -18.30 17.07 29.81
C GLU A 6 -16.88 17.35 29.36
N GLU A 7 -15.98 17.66 30.28
CA GLU A 7 -14.56 17.86 30.00
C GLU A 7 -13.93 16.58 29.46
N TYR A 8 -14.26 15.44 30.06
CA TYR A 8 -13.76 14.15 29.61
C TYR A 8 -14.20 13.85 28.18
N GLN A 9 -15.47 14.07 27.84
CA GLN A 9 -16.00 13.85 26.50
C GLN A 9 -15.32 14.76 25.49
N HIS A 10 -15.10 16.02 25.83
CA HIS A 10 -14.44 16.98 24.97
C HIS A 10 -12.98 16.55 24.69
N GLU A 11 -12.25 16.15 25.72
CA GLU A 11 -10.88 15.67 25.58
C GLU A 11 -10.82 14.38 24.78
N LYS A 12 -11.77 13.46 24.98
CA LYS A 12 -11.88 12.23 24.23
C LYS A 12 -12.08 12.50 22.74
N GLU A 13 -12.97 13.41 22.40
CA GLU A 13 -13.24 13.79 21.02
C GLU A 13 -12.00 14.39 20.36
N LYS A 14 -11.26 15.24 21.07
CA LYS A 14 -10.01 15.79 20.57
C LYS A 14 -8.97 14.70 20.28
N ARG A 15 -8.85 13.74 21.20
CA ARG A 15 -7.91 12.63 21.02
C ARG A 15 -8.29 11.77 19.81
N GLU A 16 -9.57 11.51 19.64
CA GLU A 16 -10.07 10.73 18.49
C GLU A 16 -9.78 11.45 17.18
N LYS A 17 -9.99 12.75 17.11
CA LYS A 17 -9.67 13.55 15.92
C LYS A 17 -8.18 13.50 15.59
N ARG A 18 -7.32 13.64 16.63
CA ARG A 18 -5.87 13.58 16.43
C ARG A 18 -5.45 12.21 15.94
N LEU A 19 -6.05 11.16 16.49
CA LEU A 19 -5.73 9.79 16.09
C LEU A 19 -6.14 9.53 14.64
N LEU A 20 -7.33 9.98 14.24
CA LEU A 20 -7.80 9.82 12.86
C LEU A 20 -6.90 10.59 11.89
N ALA A 21 -6.49 11.80 12.25
CA ALA A 21 -5.58 12.58 11.42
C ALA A 21 -4.22 11.88 11.26
N TYR A 22 -3.73 11.28 12.33
CA TYR A 22 -2.48 10.52 12.30
C TYR A 22 -2.60 9.30 11.39
N VAL A 23 -3.68 8.54 11.54
CA VAL A 23 -3.93 7.35 10.71
C VAL A 23 -4.00 7.74 9.23
N ASP A 24 -4.73 8.81 8.91
CA ASP A 24 -4.84 9.29 7.52
C ASP A 24 -3.48 9.68 6.96
N MET A 25 -2.66 10.36 7.76
CA MET A 25 -1.32 10.75 7.36
C MET A 25 -0.45 9.53 7.03
N ILE A 26 -0.48 8.51 7.89
CA ILE A 26 0.31 7.29 7.69
C ILE A 26 -0.20 6.53 6.46
N GLN A 27 -1.52 6.41 6.30
CA GLN A 27 -2.09 5.73 5.14
C GLN A 27 -1.71 6.42 3.84
N SER A 28 -1.74 7.75 3.81
CA SER A 28 -1.34 8.53 2.64
C SER A 28 0.14 8.30 2.29
N ALA A 29 1.01 8.31 3.29
CA ALA A 29 2.43 8.06 3.08
C ALA A 29 2.68 6.66 2.53
N VAL A 30 2.03 5.64 3.11
CA VAL A 30 2.15 4.25 2.67
C VAL A 30 1.58 4.10 1.26
N GLN A 31 0.47 4.78 0.95
CA GLN A 31 -0.14 4.76 -0.38
C GLN A 31 0.85 5.32 -1.42
N GLN A 32 1.52 6.42 -1.12
CA GLN A 32 2.51 7.01 -2.02
C GLN A 32 3.69 6.07 -2.23
N ASP A 33 4.22 5.48 -1.16
CA ASP A 33 5.34 4.57 -1.23
C ASP A 33 4.98 3.32 -2.05
N SER A 34 3.81 2.75 -1.80
CA SER A 34 3.37 1.56 -2.53
C SER A 34 3.08 1.87 -4.00
N SER A 35 2.51 3.02 -4.30
CA SER A 35 2.25 3.44 -5.68
C SER A 35 3.55 3.58 -6.46
N GLU A 36 4.59 4.10 -5.84
CA GLU A 36 5.91 4.23 -6.47
C GLU A 36 6.52 2.87 -6.77
N VAL A 37 6.45 1.93 -5.82
CA VAL A 37 6.95 0.57 -6.04
C VAL A 37 6.17 -0.10 -7.17
N ILE A 38 4.85 0.02 -7.17
CA ILE A 38 3.99 -0.53 -8.22
C ILE A 38 4.38 0.05 -9.58
N ARG A 39 4.61 1.36 -9.64
CA ARG A 39 5.03 2.02 -10.89
C ARG A 39 6.32 1.41 -11.42
N GLN A 40 7.30 1.20 -10.55
CA GLN A 40 8.58 0.58 -10.92
C GLN A 40 8.37 -0.85 -11.43
N LEU A 41 7.51 -1.61 -10.77
CA LEU A 41 7.21 -2.99 -11.20
C LEU A 41 6.53 -3.02 -12.56
N VAL A 42 5.58 -2.13 -12.80
CA VAL A 42 4.88 -2.05 -14.08
C VAL A 42 5.84 -1.65 -15.21
N GLU A 43 6.72 -0.70 -14.95
CA GLU A 43 7.76 -0.31 -15.92
C GLU A 43 8.67 -1.50 -16.26
N GLU A 44 9.08 -2.26 -15.26
CA GLU A 44 9.93 -3.44 -15.47
C GLU A 44 9.20 -4.51 -16.28
N ARG A 45 7.91 -4.74 -15.99
CA ARG A 45 7.10 -5.66 -16.79
C ARG A 45 7.09 -5.25 -18.26
N LYS A 46 6.83 -3.97 -18.52
CA LYS A 46 6.78 -3.44 -19.88
C LYS A 46 8.14 -3.51 -20.56
N ARG A 47 9.21 -3.24 -19.82
CA ARG A 47 10.57 -3.36 -20.35
C ARG A 47 10.87 -4.79 -20.79
N GLN A 48 10.40 -5.78 -20.04
CA GLN A 48 10.55 -7.19 -20.38
C GLN A 48 9.54 -7.65 -21.43
N LYS A 49 8.64 -6.79 -21.86
CA LYS A 49 7.60 -7.08 -22.86
C LYS A 49 6.65 -8.20 -22.42
N LEU A 50 6.43 -8.31 -21.11
CA LEU A 50 5.48 -9.26 -20.54
C LEU A 50 4.10 -8.64 -20.47
N THR A 51 3.09 -9.41 -20.84
CA THR A 51 1.70 -8.98 -20.75
C THR A 51 1.13 -9.29 -19.35
N GLN A 52 0.02 -8.64 -19.02
CA GLN A 52 -0.70 -8.98 -17.79
C GLN A 52 -1.16 -10.44 -17.79
N GLN A 53 -1.54 -10.97 -18.94
CA GLN A 53 -1.96 -12.36 -19.05
C GLN A 53 -0.78 -13.31 -18.78
N GLU A 54 0.39 -12.98 -19.28
CA GLU A 54 1.59 -13.78 -18.99
C GLU A 54 1.93 -13.78 -17.51
N LEU A 55 1.81 -12.63 -16.85
CA LEU A 55 1.98 -12.55 -15.40
C LEU A 55 0.94 -13.38 -14.66
N SER A 56 -0.30 -13.37 -15.13
CA SER A 56 -1.35 -14.19 -14.56
C SER A 56 -0.97 -15.68 -14.65
N ASP A 57 -0.47 -16.09 -15.80
CA ASP A 57 -0.06 -17.48 -16.03
C ASP A 57 1.08 -17.90 -15.10
N ILE A 58 2.04 -17.00 -14.87
CA ILE A 58 3.21 -17.29 -14.01
C ILE A 58 2.82 -17.29 -12.53
N THR A 59 2.03 -16.31 -12.09
CA THR A 59 1.76 -16.11 -10.66
C THR A 59 0.53 -16.85 -10.16
N GLY A 60 -0.37 -17.25 -11.04
CA GLY A 60 -1.67 -17.78 -10.65
C GLY A 60 -2.65 -16.71 -10.20
N VAL A 61 -2.26 -15.45 -10.28
CA VAL A 61 -3.15 -14.32 -9.94
C VAL A 61 -4.01 -13.98 -11.15
N ARG A 62 -5.30 -13.78 -10.92
CA ARG A 62 -6.23 -13.43 -12.02
C ARG A 62 -5.80 -12.14 -12.72
N THR A 63 -5.93 -12.10 -14.04
CA THR A 63 -5.59 -10.92 -14.84
C THR A 63 -6.31 -9.67 -14.32
N SER A 64 -7.58 -9.79 -13.92
CA SER A 64 -8.33 -8.68 -13.35
C SER A 64 -7.71 -8.14 -12.06
N ASN A 65 -7.15 -9.01 -11.23
CA ASN A 65 -6.47 -8.62 -10.00
C ASN A 65 -5.12 -7.97 -10.30
N ILE A 66 -4.41 -8.45 -11.31
CA ILE A 66 -3.16 -7.83 -11.77
C ILE A 66 -3.45 -6.41 -12.27
N ALA A 67 -4.47 -6.23 -13.11
CA ALA A 67 -4.85 -4.92 -13.61
C ALA A 67 -5.22 -3.96 -12.47
N ARG A 68 -5.94 -4.45 -11.47
CA ARG A 68 -6.32 -3.65 -10.29
C ARG A 68 -5.10 -3.28 -9.46
N PHE A 69 -4.19 -4.21 -9.27
CA PHE A 69 -2.92 -3.96 -8.58
C PHE A 69 -2.11 -2.88 -9.30
N GLU A 70 -1.99 -2.97 -10.61
CA GLU A 70 -1.23 -2.01 -11.42
C GLU A 70 -1.84 -0.61 -11.38
N GLY A 71 -3.14 -0.52 -11.12
CA GLY A 71 -3.83 0.77 -11.00
C GLY A 71 -3.38 1.59 -9.79
N GLY A 72 -2.79 0.96 -8.77
CA GLY A 72 -2.19 1.64 -7.64
C GLY A 72 -3.17 2.35 -6.72
N THR A 73 -4.47 2.04 -6.81
CA THR A 73 -5.49 2.71 -5.99
C THR A 73 -5.63 2.08 -4.59
N ARG A 74 -5.09 0.89 -4.40
CA ARG A 74 -5.12 0.17 -3.12
C ARG A 74 -3.70 -0.06 -2.64
N ILE A 75 -3.54 -0.11 -1.31
CA ILE A 75 -2.28 -0.52 -0.71
C ILE A 75 -2.16 -2.03 -0.88
N PRO A 76 -1.16 -2.53 -1.59
CA PRO A 76 -1.00 -3.96 -1.84
C PRO A 76 -0.46 -4.68 -0.61
N THR A 77 -0.64 -5.99 -0.58
CA THR A 77 0.04 -6.81 0.41
C THR A 77 1.48 -7.04 -0.03
N LEU A 78 2.36 -7.32 0.95
CA LEU A 78 3.74 -7.71 0.63
C LEU A 78 3.77 -8.98 -0.22
N LEU A 79 2.84 -9.90 0.03
CA LEU A 79 2.74 -11.13 -0.75
C LEU A 79 2.47 -10.83 -2.23
N MET A 80 1.55 -9.91 -2.51
CA MET A 80 1.25 -9.54 -3.90
C MET A 80 2.45 -8.87 -4.56
N LEU A 81 3.12 -7.97 -3.85
CA LEU A 81 4.35 -7.33 -4.34
C LEU A 81 5.41 -8.40 -4.66
N GLY A 82 5.58 -9.35 -3.75
CA GLY A 82 6.55 -10.43 -3.92
C GLY A 82 6.23 -11.32 -5.11
N LYS A 83 4.97 -11.70 -5.30
CA LYS A 83 4.56 -12.53 -6.44
C LYS A 83 4.82 -11.82 -7.76
N TYR A 84 4.45 -10.55 -7.85
CA TYR A 84 4.63 -9.78 -9.06
C TYR A 84 6.13 -9.62 -9.38
N ALA A 85 6.92 -9.22 -8.39
CA ALA A 85 8.37 -9.05 -8.56
C ALA A 85 9.05 -10.35 -8.96
N ASN A 86 8.68 -11.46 -8.32
CA ASN A 86 9.26 -12.76 -8.62
C ASN A 86 9.02 -13.17 -10.08
N ALA A 87 7.83 -12.88 -10.59
CA ALA A 87 7.50 -13.15 -12.00
C ALA A 87 8.39 -12.38 -12.96
N LEU A 88 8.96 -11.26 -12.51
CA LEU A 88 9.88 -10.44 -13.30
C LEU A 88 11.36 -10.79 -13.06
N GLY A 89 11.62 -11.82 -12.26
CA GLY A 89 12.99 -12.16 -11.87
C GLY A 89 13.59 -11.21 -10.85
N LYS A 90 12.74 -10.51 -10.09
CA LYS A 90 13.15 -9.55 -9.09
C LYS A 90 12.64 -9.99 -7.71
N HIS A 91 13.06 -9.28 -6.67
CA HIS A 91 12.46 -9.44 -5.34
C HIS A 91 12.30 -8.09 -4.68
N ILE A 92 11.42 -8.03 -3.71
CA ILE A 92 11.15 -6.81 -2.95
C ILE A 92 11.96 -6.86 -1.65
N GLU A 93 12.72 -5.82 -1.38
CA GLU A 93 13.33 -5.62 -0.07
C GLU A 93 12.48 -4.64 0.73
N VAL A 94 12.25 -4.98 1.99
CA VAL A 94 11.58 -4.09 2.93
C VAL A 94 12.58 -3.72 4.01
N ARG A 95 12.84 -2.44 4.17
CA ARG A 95 13.82 -1.93 5.14
C ARG A 95 13.14 -0.97 6.09
N MET A 96 13.59 -1.01 7.31
CA MET A 96 13.22 -0.04 8.31
C MET A 96 14.28 1.07 8.28
N CYS A 97 13.81 2.30 8.02
CA CYS A 97 14.69 3.46 7.95
C CYS A 97 14.33 4.45 9.05
N ASP A 98 15.32 5.23 9.47
CA ASP A 98 15.07 6.28 10.45
C ASP A 98 14.18 7.35 9.80
N LYS A 99 13.27 7.86 10.60
CA LYS A 99 12.38 8.94 10.19
C LYS A 99 13.14 10.26 10.28
N GLU A 100 13.09 11.03 9.20
CA GLU A 100 13.72 12.34 9.14
C GLU A 100 12.91 13.43 9.82
#